data_66fa540225a7adaa77df789aee298485
#
_entry.id   66fa540225a7adaa77df789aee298485
#
_cell.length_a   1.000
_cell.length_b   1.000
_cell.length_c   1.000
_cell.angle_alpha   90.00
_cell.angle_beta   90.00
_cell.angle_gamma   90.00
#
_symmetry.space_group_name_H-M   'P 1'
#
loop_
_entity.id
_entity.type
_entity.pdbx_description
1 polymer ?
#
loop_
_entity_poly.entity_id
_entity_poly.type
_entity_poly.pdbx_seq_one_letter_code
_entity_poly.pdbx_strand_id
1 'polypeptide(L)'
;MEAKRVHTSLLRRPMVQTLIASLICILLGLLVGYIALLIINPAGATDAIISVLKNFWAYSKPEKQLKNFGVTLVTTAPLLMCAVSVLFAYKVGLFNIGAAGQYVAGAGACLYCALALHLPWFVCMIAAMLAGALLGAISGTLKAFRNVNEVISCIMLNWISLYLVNTLLAPVKNPTGKDTYTIASQNPGGILPSMGLDGLFNQKNVTIAIPIAIIVCVAIWVLLNKTRLGYELRATGLNKNAAKYCGMRDRQNIILTMAIAGALAGMGAAMLYLSDFEQWAVTQASVPAMGFNGIAAAFLGGLNPIGAIFSSYFIQHITRGGANVNMNMYCAQISDLISSVIIYMCGFVLFMKQFMNKRLDASERKSREKGGNAA
;
A
#
# COMPACT_ATOMS: atom_id res chain seq x y z
N MET A 1 -30.13 -40.70 -8.76
CA MET A 1 -28.92 -40.00 -9.32
C MET A 1 -28.28 -39.22 -8.19
N GLU A 2 -27.31 -39.83 -7.49
CA GLU A 2 -26.55 -39.15 -6.45
C GLU A 2 -25.52 -38.21 -7.11
N ALA A 3 -25.68 -36.90 -6.88
CA ALA A 3 -24.70 -35.91 -7.30
C ALA A 3 -23.40 -36.15 -6.53
N LYS A 4 -22.42 -36.79 -7.19
CA LYS A 4 -21.03 -36.91 -6.71
C LYS A 4 -20.55 -35.51 -6.29
N ARG A 5 -20.48 -35.25 -4.97
CA ARG A 5 -19.81 -34.04 -4.42
C ARG A 5 -18.38 -34.05 -4.94
N VAL A 6 -18.12 -33.18 -5.92
CA VAL A 6 -16.76 -32.90 -6.38
C VAL A 6 -16.04 -32.27 -5.21
N HIS A 7 -15.19 -33.04 -4.55
CA HIS A 7 -14.21 -32.52 -3.59
C HIS A 7 -13.30 -31.53 -4.37
N THR A 8 -13.70 -30.26 -4.36
CA THR A 8 -12.82 -29.21 -4.89
C THR A 8 -11.56 -29.23 -4.04
N SER A 9 -10.43 -29.62 -4.67
CA SER A 9 -9.15 -29.68 -3.98
C SER A 9 -8.90 -28.32 -3.31
N LEU A 10 -8.35 -28.30 -2.10
CA LEU A 10 -8.01 -27.07 -1.35
C LEU A 10 -7.26 -26.06 -2.23
N LEU A 11 -6.48 -26.54 -3.19
CA LEU A 11 -5.74 -25.76 -4.18
C LEU A 11 -6.62 -24.97 -5.17
N ARG A 12 -7.91 -25.30 -5.32
CA ARG A 12 -8.86 -24.54 -6.16
C ARG A 12 -9.55 -23.38 -5.43
N ARG A 13 -9.38 -23.28 -4.12
CA ARG A 13 -9.95 -22.14 -3.38
C ARG A 13 -9.23 -20.84 -3.78
N PRO A 14 -9.94 -19.78 -4.21
CA PRO A 14 -9.31 -18.55 -4.71
C PRO A 14 -8.34 -17.90 -3.71
N MET A 15 -8.63 -18.01 -2.40
CA MET A 15 -7.75 -17.53 -1.33
C MET A 15 -6.43 -18.31 -1.27
N VAL A 16 -6.51 -19.64 -1.31
CA VAL A 16 -5.32 -20.52 -1.26
C VAL A 16 -4.43 -20.28 -2.46
N GLN A 17 -5.01 -20.18 -3.65
CA GLN A 17 -4.26 -19.88 -4.87
C GLN A 17 -3.54 -18.53 -4.80
N THR A 18 -4.22 -17.51 -4.27
CA THR A 18 -3.61 -16.19 -4.10
C THR A 18 -2.44 -16.26 -3.11
N LEU A 19 -2.60 -16.93 -1.98
CA LEU A 19 -1.54 -17.12 -0.99
C LEU A 19 -0.32 -17.86 -1.58
N ILE A 20 -0.54 -18.96 -2.29
CA ILE A 20 0.54 -19.73 -2.91
C ILE A 20 1.24 -18.88 -3.99
N ALA A 21 0.48 -18.20 -4.86
CA ALA A 21 1.05 -17.34 -5.88
C ALA A 21 1.87 -16.19 -5.27
N SER A 22 1.38 -15.58 -4.19
CA SER A 22 2.11 -14.54 -3.46
C SER A 22 3.41 -15.08 -2.85
N LEU A 23 3.38 -16.25 -2.21
CA LEU A 23 4.57 -16.87 -1.64
C LEU A 23 5.61 -17.20 -2.72
N ILE A 24 5.19 -17.74 -3.87
CA ILE A 24 6.10 -18.00 -4.98
C ILE A 24 6.75 -16.71 -5.48
N CYS A 25 5.98 -15.63 -5.65
CA CYS A 25 6.52 -14.34 -6.10
C CYS A 25 7.50 -13.75 -5.08
N ILE A 26 7.22 -13.87 -3.78
CA ILE A 26 8.12 -13.45 -2.70
C ILE A 26 9.44 -14.24 -2.77
N LEU A 27 9.37 -15.57 -2.87
CA LEU A 27 10.56 -16.43 -2.96
C LEU A 27 11.39 -16.11 -4.20
N LEU A 28 10.75 -15.88 -5.34
CA LEU A 28 11.43 -15.45 -6.56
C LEU A 28 12.09 -14.09 -6.39
N GLY A 29 11.40 -13.13 -5.75
CA GLY A 29 11.96 -11.80 -5.46
C GLY A 29 13.17 -11.87 -4.53
N LEU A 30 13.09 -12.69 -3.48
CA LEU A 30 14.22 -12.95 -2.56
C LEU A 30 15.39 -13.63 -3.28
N LEU A 31 15.11 -14.60 -4.16
CA LEU A 31 16.14 -15.25 -4.97
C LEU A 31 16.87 -14.28 -5.88
N VAL A 32 16.12 -13.45 -6.61
CA VAL A 32 16.72 -12.43 -7.50
C VAL A 32 17.48 -11.37 -6.68
N GLY A 33 16.93 -10.96 -5.54
CA GLY A 33 17.63 -10.06 -4.61
C GLY A 33 18.93 -10.68 -4.07
N TYR A 34 18.91 -11.98 -3.74
CA TYR A 34 20.11 -12.70 -3.31
C TYR A 34 21.17 -12.80 -4.42
N ILE A 35 20.74 -13.06 -5.66
CA ILE A 35 21.66 -13.05 -6.81
C ILE A 35 22.30 -11.68 -7.00
N ALA A 36 21.52 -10.59 -6.85
CA ALA A 36 22.05 -9.24 -6.91
C ALA A 36 23.10 -8.98 -5.82
N LEU A 37 22.85 -9.44 -4.59
CA LEU A 37 23.83 -9.36 -3.49
C LEU A 37 25.11 -10.15 -3.79
N LEU A 38 25.00 -11.36 -4.36
CA LEU A 38 26.14 -12.17 -4.77
C LEU A 38 27.00 -11.50 -5.84
N ILE A 39 26.37 -10.77 -6.77
CA ILE A 39 27.10 -10.04 -7.83
C ILE A 39 27.88 -8.85 -7.23
N ILE A 40 27.30 -8.17 -6.23
CA ILE A 40 27.92 -6.99 -5.60
C ILE A 40 29.04 -7.41 -4.63
N ASN A 41 28.75 -8.31 -3.70
CA ASN A 41 29.72 -8.81 -2.74
C ASN A 41 29.34 -10.23 -2.26
N PRO A 42 29.98 -11.28 -2.81
CA PRO A 42 29.64 -12.67 -2.46
C PRO A 42 29.84 -13.01 -0.99
N ALA A 43 30.85 -12.42 -0.33
CA ALA A 43 31.20 -12.76 1.04
C ALA A 43 30.14 -12.37 2.08
N GLY A 44 29.37 -11.30 1.82
CA GLY A 44 28.35 -10.81 2.75
C GLY A 44 26.90 -11.13 2.33
N ALA A 45 26.68 -11.76 1.17
CA ALA A 45 25.36 -11.89 0.57
C ALA A 45 24.39 -12.70 1.44
N THR A 46 24.85 -13.79 2.04
CA THR A 46 24.03 -14.63 2.91
C THR A 46 23.63 -13.93 4.19
N ASP A 47 24.56 -13.21 4.83
CA ASP A 47 24.28 -12.45 6.04
C ASP A 47 23.34 -11.28 5.75
N ALA A 48 23.50 -10.62 4.60
CA ALA A 48 22.62 -9.55 4.18
C ALA A 48 21.18 -10.02 3.99
N ILE A 49 20.91 -11.11 3.25
CA ILE A 49 19.55 -11.62 3.05
C ILE A 49 18.92 -12.13 4.34
N ILE A 50 19.73 -12.76 5.22
CA ILE A 50 19.26 -13.19 6.54
C ILE A 50 18.89 -11.99 7.40
N SER A 51 19.67 -10.90 7.36
CA SER A 51 19.39 -9.67 8.10
C SER A 51 18.10 -9.01 7.61
N VAL A 52 17.87 -8.99 6.31
CA VAL A 52 16.62 -8.51 5.70
C VAL A 52 15.41 -9.32 6.20
N LEU A 53 15.53 -10.65 6.22
CA LEU A 53 14.45 -11.54 6.65
C LEU A 53 14.19 -11.48 8.17
N LYS A 54 15.25 -11.34 8.96
CA LYS A 54 15.14 -11.23 10.42
C LYS A 54 14.53 -9.91 10.87
N ASN A 55 14.78 -8.80 10.18
CA ASN A 55 14.33 -7.46 10.53
C ASN A 55 14.57 -7.19 12.04
N PHE A 56 13.50 -6.91 12.81
CA PHE A 56 13.59 -6.62 14.24
C PHE A 56 14.16 -7.79 15.08
N TRP A 57 14.11 -9.01 14.60
CA TRP A 57 14.69 -10.19 15.27
C TRP A 57 16.23 -10.26 15.12
N ALA A 58 16.82 -9.40 14.28
CA ALA A 58 18.28 -9.28 14.18
C ALA A 58 18.93 -8.66 15.43
N TYR A 59 18.15 -7.98 16.28
CA TYR A 59 18.62 -7.35 17.49
C TYR A 59 18.70 -8.34 18.68
N SER A 60 19.79 -8.30 19.46
CA SER A 60 20.02 -9.22 20.58
C SER A 60 19.15 -8.91 21.81
N LYS A 61 18.75 -7.63 22.01
CA LYS A 61 17.97 -7.21 23.20
C LYS A 61 16.47 -7.20 22.89
N PRO A 62 15.60 -7.83 23.73
CA PRO A 62 14.15 -7.85 23.52
C PRO A 62 13.52 -6.45 23.41
N GLU A 63 14.01 -5.48 24.18
CA GLU A 63 13.55 -4.09 24.10
C GLU A 63 13.78 -3.47 22.73
N LYS A 64 14.97 -3.73 22.13
CA LYS A 64 15.27 -3.27 20.77
C LYS A 64 14.45 -3.99 19.72
N GLN A 65 14.18 -5.27 19.92
CA GLN A 65 13.29 -6.04 19.03
C GLN A 65 11.89 -5.44 19.05
N LEU A 66 11.32 -5.20 20.22
CA LEU A 66 10.00 -4.63 20.38
C LEU A 66 9.90 -3.21 19.79
N LYS A 67 10.92 -2.38 20.03
CA LYS A 67 11.01 -1.04 19.44
C LYS A 67 11.02 -1.08 17.91
N ASN A 68 11.85 -1.93 17.28
CA ASN A 68 11.94 -2.01 15.81
C ASN A 68 10.71 -2.69 15.19
N PHE A 69 10.04 -3.58 15.93
CA PHE A 69 8.72 -4.08 15.54
C PHE A 69 7.70 -2.93 15.51
N GLY A 70 7.67 -2.07 16.54
CA GLY A 70 6.86 -0.86 16.55
C GLY A 70 7.13 0.05 15.35
N VAL A 71 8.40 0.29 14.99
CA VAL A 71 8.79 1.06 13.80
C VAL A 71 8.24 0.43 12.53
N THR A 72 8.30 -0.89 12.40
CA THR A 72 7.73 -1.61 11.24
C THR A 72 6.21 -1.39 11.15
N LEU A 73 5.51 -1.41 12.29
CA LEU A 73 4.06 -1.16 12.33
C LEU A 73 3.70 0.28 11.97
N VAL A 74 4.48 1.27 12.45
CA VAL A 74 4.27 2.70 12.11
C VAL A 74 4.31 2.94 10.60
N THR A 75 5.24 2.32 9.90
CA THR A 75 5.34 2.44 8.43
C THR A 75 4.37 1.54 7.68
N THR A 76 3.84 0.49 8.33
CA THR A 76 2.82 -0.40 7.73
C THR A 76 1.48 0.30 7.56
N ALA A 77 1.05 1.13 8.51
CA ALA A 77 -0.26 1.80 8.44
C ALA A 77 -0.42 2.69 7.20
N PRO A 78 0.51 3.60 6.85
CA PRO A 78 0.41 4.40 5.63
C PRO A 78 0.47 3.55 4.36
N LEU A 79 1.31 2.51 4.32
CA LEU A 79 1.37 1.61 3.16
C LEU A 79 0.06 0.84 2.98
N LEU A 80 -0.56 0.39 4.07
CA LEU A 80 -1.87 -0.27 4.03
C LEU A 80 -2.93 0.66 3.43
N MET A 81 -2.97 1.93 3.83
CA MET A 81 -3.94 2.88 3.28
C MET A 81 -3.70 3.14 1.78
N CYS A 82 -2.45 3.26 1.34
CA CYS A 82 -2.13 3.34 -0.08
C CYS A 82 -2.54 2.06 -0.83
N ALA A 83 -2.31 0.88 -0.26
CA ALA A 83 -2.72 -0.39 -0.85
C ALA A 83 -4.25 -0.48 -0.97
N VAL A 84 -4.99 -0.09 0.09
CA VAL A 84 -6.45 -0.07 0.08
C VAL A 84 -6.99 0.95 -0.93
N SER A 85 -6.34 2.10 -1.09
CA SER A 85 -6.65 3.09 -2.14
C SER A 85 -6.59 2.47 -3.54
N VAL A 86 -5.47 1.82 -3.86
CA VAL A 86 -5.25 1.20 -5.18
C VAL A 86 -6.22 0.05 -5.42
N LEU A 87 -6.36 -0.88 -4.46
CA LEU A 87 -7.26 -2.04 -4.63
C LEU A 87 -8.73 -1.62 -4.74
N PHE A 88 -9.13 -0.54 -4.05
CA PHE A 88 -10.50 -0.02 -4.13
C PHE A 88 -10.81 0.46 -5.55
N ALA A 89 -9.96 1.29 -6.12
CA ALA A 89 -10.09 1.75 -7.50
C ALA A 89 -10.07 0.57 -8.50
N TYR A 90 -9.16 -0.39 -8.30
CA TYR A 90 -9.04 -1.56 -9.17
C TYR A 90 -10.29 -2.45 -9.17
N LYS A 91 -10.94 -2.62 -8.01
CA LYS A 91 -12.21 -3.36 -7.89
C LYS A 91 -13.36 -2.70 -8.66
N VAL A 92 -13.24 -1.44 -8.96
CA VAL A 92 -14.21 -0.65 -9.74
C VAL A 92 -13.76 -0.47 -11.20
N GLY A 93 -12.72 -1.19 -11.63
CA GLY A 93 -12.23 -1.16 -13.02
C GLY A 93 -11.39 0.08 -13.36
N LEU A 94 -10.87 0.80 -12.36
CA LEU A 94 -9.98 1.95 -12.53
C LEU A 94 -8.60 1.64 -11.95
N PHE A 95 -7.56 2.21 -12.55
CA PHE A 95 -6.19 2.03 -12.06
C PHE A 95 -5.68 3.32 -11.42
N ASN A 96 -5.64 3.35 -10.06
CA ASN A 96 -5.21 4.53 -9.31
C ASN A 96 -3.67 4.57 -9.14
N ILE A 97 -2.94 4.93 -10.19
CA ILE A 97 -1.51 5.24 -10.09
C ILE A 97 -1.28 6.63 -9.44
N GLY A 98 -2.35 7.41 -9.28
CA GLY A 98 -2.34 8.70 -8.60
C GLY A 98 -2.25 8.63 -7.07
N ALA A 99 -2.27 7.43 -6.48
CA ALA A 99 -2.16 7.25 -5.04
C ALA A 99 -0.91 7.95 -4.45
N ALA A 100 0.18 8.02 -5.23
CA ALA A 100 1.40 8.71 -4.81
C ALA A 100 1.20 10.24 -4.70
N GLY A 101 0.59 10.89 -5.68
CA GLY A 101 0.28 12.32 -5.61
C GLY A 101 -0.83 12.64 -4.62
N GLN A 102 -1.83 11.77 -4.49
CA GLN A 102 -2.89 11.90 -3.49
C GLN A 102 -2.32 11.80 -2.06
N TYR A 103 -1.35 10.91 -1.85
CA TYR A 103 -0.56 10.82 -0.62
C TYR A 103 0.21 12.12 -0.36
N VAL A 104 0.91 12.65 -1.38
CA VAL A 104 1.64 13.92 -1.30
C VAL A 104 0.72 15.08 -0.96
N ALA A 105 -0.43 15.21 -1.64
CA ALA A 105 -1.42 16.25 -1.33
C ALA A 105 -1.94 16.14 0.10
N GLY A 106 -2.17 14.90 0.58
CA GLY A 106 -2.54 14.63 1.96
C GLY A 106 -1.45 15.04 2.95
N ALA A 107 -0.19 14.73 2.66
CA ALA A 107 0.96 15.15 3.47
C ALA A 107 1.05 16.68 3.57
N GLY A 108 0.93 17.38 2.44
CA GLY A 108 0.94 18.83 2.40
C GLY A 108 -0.17 19.45 3.24
N ALA A 109 -1.40 18.94 3.09
CA ALA A 109 -2.56 19.47 3.82
C ALA A 109 -2.45 19.21 5.34
N CYS A 110 -2.10 17.99 5.77
CA CYS A 110 -1.99 17.71 7.21
C CYS A 110 -0.86 18.48 7.86
N LEU A 111 0.33 18.55 7.22
CA LEU A 111 1.47 19.29 7.77
C LEU A 111 1.20 20.81 7.80
N TYR A 112 0.59 21.37 6.76
CA TYR A 112 0.22 22.77 6.78
C TYR A 112 -0.79 23.10 7.90
N CYS A 113 -1.83 22.29 8.06
CA CYS A 113 -2.79 22.41 9.14
C CYS A 113 -2.14 22.26 10.53
N ALA A 114 -1.20 21.33 10.68
CA ALA A 114 -0.54 21.09 11.96
C ALA A 114 0.48 22.17 12.32
N LEU A 115 1.32 22.61 11.34
CA LEU A 115 2.46 23.48 11.61
C LEU A 115 2.16 24.97 11.39
N ALA A 116 1.33 25.33 10.41
CA ALA A 116 0.99 26.73 10.14
C ALA A 116 -0.27 27.18 10.88
N LEU A 117 -1.30 26.32 10.96
CA LEU A 117 -2.58 26.65 11.57
C LEU A 117 -2.73 26.13 13.00
N HIS A 118 -1.77 25.34 13.50
CA HIS A 118 -1.76 24.73 14.84
C HIS A 118 -3.06 23.98 15.20
N LEU A 119 -3.66 23.31 14.22
CA LEU A 119 -4.91 22.58 14.41
C LEU A 119 -4.68 21.21 15.06
N PRO A 120 -5.69 20.64 15.74
CA PRO A 120 -5.61 19.33 16.37
C PRO A 120 -5.54 18.22 15.32
N TRP A 121 -4.93 17.08 15.69
CA TRP A 121 -4.64 15.96 14.80
C TRP A 121 -5.83 15.46 13.96
N PHE A 122 -7.04 15.42 14.54
CA PHE A 122 -8.22 14.92 13.82
C PHE A 122 -8.64 15.85 12.68
N VAL A 123 -8.49 17.18 12.83
CA VAL A 123 -8.73 18.16 11.77
C VAL A 123 -7.68 18.02 10.68
N CYS A 124 -6.40 17.86 11.07
CA CYS A 124 -5.30 17.65 10.14
C CYS A 124 -5.51 16.36 9.32
N MET A 125 -6.00 15.29 9.95
CA MET A 125 -6.32 14.03 9.25
C MET A 125 -7.47 14.21 8.25
N ILE A 126 -8.54 14.91 8.63
CA ILE A 126 -9.66 15.22 7.72
C ILE A 126 -9.18 16.07 6.55
N ALA A 127 -8.34 17.08 6.79
CA ALA A 127 -7.75 17.91 5.75
C ALA A 127 -6.93 17.08 4.75
N ALA A 128 -6.12 16.13 5.24
CA ALA A 128 -5.37 15.20 4.38
C ALA A 128 -6.29 14.33 3.52
N MET A 129 -7.35 13.78 4.11
CA MET A 129 -8.33 12.98 3.39
C MET A 129 -9.04 13.79 2.29
N LEU A 130 -9.42 15.04 2.60
CA LEU A 130 -10.08 15.93 1.65
C LEU A 130 -9.15 16.36 0.51
N ALA A 131 -7.89 16.68 0.80
CA ALA A 131 -6.89 17.01 -0.22
C ALA A 131 -6.64 15.83 -1.17
N GLY A 132 -6.45 14.65 -0.63
CA GLY A 132 -6.32 13.43 -1.42
C GLY A 132 -7.58 13.12 -2.24
N ALA A 133 -8.77 13.27 -1.63
CA ALA A 133 -10.06 13.08 -2.30
C ALA A 133 -10.26 14.07 -3.46
N LEU A 134 -9.91 15.34 -3.26
CA LEU A 134 -10.00 16.38 -4.29
C LEU A 134 -9.13 16.01 -5.51
N LEU A 135 -7.88 15.64 -5.27
CA LEU A 135 -6.97 15.24 -6.33
C LEU A 135 -7.47 13.99 -7.08
N GLY A 136 -7.99 13.01 -6.32
CA GLY A 136 -8.65 11.84 -6.90
C GLY A 136 -9.89 12.21 -7.70
N ALA A 137 -10.74 13.10 -7.20
CA ALA A 137 -11.92 13.57 -7.90
C ALA A 137 -11.60 14.31 -9.22
N ILE A 138 -10.49 15.06 -9.27
CA ILE A 138 -10.03 15.70 -10.51
C ILE A 138 -9.74 14.66 -11.58
N SER A 139 -8.93 13.63 -11.28
CA SER A 139 -8.62 12.55 -12.24
C SER A 139 -9.87 11.76 -12.62
N GLY A 140 -10.76 11.48 -11.66
CA GLY A 140 -12.05 10.83 -11.89
C GLY A 140 -12.98 11.65 -12.78
N THR A 141 -13.01 12.96 -12.63
CA THR A 141 -13.81 13.88 -13.47
C THR A 141 -13.31 13.91 -14.91
N LEU A 142 -11.99 14.00 -15.11
CA LEU A 142 -11.37 13.93 -16.43
C LEU A 142 -11.72 12.61 -17.14
N LYS A 143 -11.69 11.50 -16.40
CA LYS A 143 -12.10 10.19 -16.93
C LYS A 143 -13.60 10.13 -17.26
N ALA A 144 -14.46 10.59 -16.35
CA ALA A 144 -15.91 10.46 -16.46
C ALA A 144 -16.51 11.33 -17.57
N PHE A 145 -16.02 12.57 -17.76
CA PHE A 145 -16.57 13.52 -18.70
C PHE A 145 -15.82 13.63 -20.02
N ARG A 146 -14.49 13.50 -19.99
CA ARG A 146 -13.64 13.67 -21.17
C ARG A 146 -13.00 12.38 -21.65
N ASN A 147 -13.27 11.24 -20.96
CA ASN A 147 -12.67 9.93 -21.24
C ASN A 147 -11.13 9.96 -21.33
N VAL A 148 -10.49 10.90 -20.61
CA VAL A 148 -9.03 10.96 -20.50
C VAL A 148 -8.54 9.69 -19.81
N ASN A 149 -7.40 9.17 -20.24
CA ASN A 149 -6.79 8.02 -19.57
C ASN A 149 -6.40 8.40 -18.15
N GLU A 150 -6.95 7.67 -17.16
CA GLU A 150 -6.73 7.92 -15.73
C GLU A 150 -5.25 7.78 -15.34
N VAL A 151 -4.51 6.90 -15.99
CA VAL A 151 -3.07 6.68 -15.71
C VAL A 151 -2.27 7.94 -16.07
N ILE A 152 -2.51 8.52 -17.25
CA ILE A 152 -1.79 9.71 -17.72
C ILE A 152 -2.13 10.92 -16.83
N SER A 153 -3.42 11.13 -16.55
CA SER A 153 -3.85 12.25 -15.69
C SER A 153 -3.30 12.12 -14.27
N CYS A 154 -3.26 10.91 -13.71
CA CYS A 154 -2.69 10.64 -12.39
C CYS A 154 -1.19 10.91 -12.34
N ILE A 155 -0.42 10.48 -13.35
CA ILE A 155 1.04 10.73 -13.41
C ILE A 155 1.32 12.25 -13.41
N MET A 156 0.58 13.03 -14.20
CA MET A 156 0.74 14.48 -14.23
C MET A 156 0.38 15.11 -12.87
N LEU A 157 -0.72 14.68 -12.28
CA LEU A 157 -1.16 15.17 -10.97
C LEU A 157 -0.18 14.80 -9.84
N ASN A 158 0.53 13.69 -9.93
CA ASN A 158 1.56 13.34 -8.94
C ASN A 158 2.67 14.40 -8.88
N TRP A 159 3.16 14.86 -10.04
CA TRP A 159 4.20 15.89 -10.12
C TRP A 159 3.69 17.27 -9.72
N ILE A 160 2.48 17.62 -10.15
CA ILE A 160 1.82 18.89 -9.75
C ILE A 160 1.69 18.93 -8.22
N SER A 161 1.23 17.84 -7.60
CA SER A 161 1.10 17.75 -6.15
C SER A 161 2.44 17.93 -5.43
N LEU A 162 3.50 17.29 -5.94
CA LEU A 162 4.84 17.39 -5.34
C LEU A 162 5.31 18.84 -5.28
N TYR A 163 5.30 19.54 -6.41
CA TYR A 163 5.77 20.91 -6.47
C TYR A 163 4.85 21.89 -5.72
N LEU A 164 3.54 21.66 -5.78
CA LEU A 164 2.57 22.46 -5.02
C LEU A 164 2.81 22.33 -3.51
N VAL A 165 3.02 21.11 -3.02
CA VAL A 165 3.25 20.84 -1.58
C VAL A 165 4.62 21.40 -1.14
N ASN A 166 5.67 21.29 -1.94
CA ASN A 166 6.94 21.91 -1.63
C ASN A 166 6.80 23.46 -1.46
N THR A 167 6.02 24.09 -2.35
CA THR A 167 5.74 25.53 -2.25
C THR A 167 4.86 25.86 -1.05
N LEU A 168 3.82 25.04 -0.78
CA LEU A 168 2.90 25.23 0.34
C LEU A 168 3.62 25.11 1.69
N LEU A 169 4.57 24.20 1.82
CA LEU A 169 5.29 23.94 3.07
C LEU A 169 6.57 24.77 3.24
N ALA A 170 6.95 25.57 2.24
CA ALA A 170 8.10 26.47 2.33
C ALA A 170 8.09 27.39 3.57
N PRO A 171 6.94 28.00 3.99
CA PRO A 171 6.87 28.86 5.17
C PRO A 171 7.12 28.12 6.50
N VAL A 172 6.86 26.80 6.56
CA VAL A 172 7.03 25.96 7.76
C VAL A 172 8.28 25.10 7.71
N LYS A 173 9.23 25.44 6.83
CA LYS A 173 10.53 24.82 6.73
C LYS A 173 11.41 25.19 7.94
N ASN A 174 12.15 24.21 8.48
CA ASN A 174 13.15 24.46 9.50
C ASN A 174 14.33 25.26 8.88
N PRO A 175 14.71 26.43 9.43
CA PRO A 175 15.81 27.25 8.92
C PRO A 175 17.16 26.53 8.89
N THR A 176 17.37 25.59 9.81
CA THR A 176 18.63 24.85 9.96
C THR A 176 18.73 23.61 9.07
N GLY A 177 17.66 23.23 8.36
CA GLY A 177 17.56 21.99 7.58
C GLY A 177 16.85 22.14 6.25
N LYS A 178 16.61 21.01 5.60
CA LYS A 178 15.81 20.90 4.37
C LYS A 178 14.36 20.52 4.67
N ASP A 179 14.07 20.03 5.88
CA ASP A 179 12.82 19.45 6.30
C ASP A 179 11.92 20.48 7.00
N THR A 180 10.64 20.18 7.10
CA THR A 180 9.71 20.93 7.94
C THR A 180 10.08 20.82 9.41
N TYR A 181 9.53 21.71 10.25
CA TYR A 181 9.61 21.51 11.70
C TYR A 181 8.98 20.18 12.11
N THR A 182 9.43 19.61 13.23
CA THR A 182 8.74 18.49 13.88
C THR A 182 7.42 18.98 14.46
N ILE A 183 6.37 18.18 14.36
CA ILE A 183 5.06 18.56 14.91
C ILE A 183 5.15 18.66 16.44
N ALA A 184 5.93 17.77 17.08
CA ALA A 184 6.17 17.80 18.52
C ALA A 184 6.69 19.13 19.04
N SER A 185 7.53 19.84 18.24
CA SER A 185 8.13 21.11 18.65
C SER A 185 7.20 22.31 18.51
N GLN A 186 6.27 22.28 17.53
CA GLN A 186 5.43 23.40 17.20
C GLN A 186 3.99 23.24 17.69
N ASN A 187 3.42 22.04 17.56
CA ASN A 187 2.03 21.75 17.89
C ASN A 187 1.85 20.32 18.42
N PRO A 188 2.12 20.07 19.71
CA PRO A 188 1.93 18.74 20.30
C PRO A 188 0.51 18.19 20.16
N GLY A 189 -0.52 19.04 20.07
CA GLY A 189 -1.93 18.67 19.83
C GLY A 189 -2.20 18.18 18.40
N GLY A 190 -1.28 18.42 17.47
CA GLY A 190 -1.33 17.93 16.10
C GLY A 190 -0.85 16.48 15.93
N ILE A 191 -0.25 15.90 16.98
CA ILE A 191 0.25 14.53 16.96
C ILE A 191 -0.88 13.55 17.25
N LEU A 192 -0.90 12.44 16.51
CA LEU A 192 -1.80 11.32 16.76
C LEU A 192 -1.57 10.74 18.15
N PRO A 193 -2.61 10.57 18.99
CA PRO A 193 -2.44 10.02 20.33
C PRO A 193 -1.95 8.57 20.28
N SER A 194 -1.11 8.21 21.25
CA SER A 194 -0.58 6.84 21.36
C SER A 194 -1.52 5.89 22.10
N MET A 195 -2.38 6.40 23.00
CA MET A 195 -3.26 5.61 23.89
C MET A 195 -2.54 4.45 24.60
N GLY A 196 -1.27 4.63 24.97
CA GLY A 196 -0.46 3.63 25.68
C GLY A 196 0.28 2.65 24.76
N LEU A 197 0.08 2.71 23.46
CA LEU A 197 0.81 1.87 22.49
C LEU A 197 2.31 2.20 22.45
N ASP A 198 2.68 3.45 22.69
CA ASP A 198 4.07 3.92 22.80
C ASP A 198 4.82 3.20 23.91
N GLY A 199 4.20 3.04 25.09
CA GLY A 199 4.73 2.27 26.21
C GLY A 199 4.83 0.77 25.89
N LEU A 200 3.81 0.20 25.25
CA LEU A 200 3.78 -1.22 24.88
C LEU A 200 4.93 -1.59 23.93
N PHE A 201 5.24 -0.74 22.95
CA PHE A 201 6.28 -1.00 21.95
C PHE A 201 7.62 -0.30 22.25
N ASN A 202 7.70 0.42 23.39
CA ASN A 202 8.86 1.26 23.74
C ASN A 202 9.28 2.19 22.57
N GLN A 203 8.27 2.75 21.86
CA GLN A 203 8.46 3.58 20.68
C GLN A 203 7.40 4.69 20.60
N LYS A 204 7.82 5.94 20.81
CA LYS A 204 6.96 7.12 20.89
C LYS A 204 6.08 7.40 19.66
N ASN A 205 6.50 6.92 18.48
CA ASN A 205 5.77 7.15 17.22
C ASN A 205 4.68 6.10 16.94
N VAL A 206 4.55 5.08 17.82
CA VAL A 206 3.46 4.10 17.70
C VAL A 206 2.19 4.74 18.25
N THR A 207 1.25 4.98 17.36
CA THR A 207 0.01 5.73 17.63
C THR A 207 -1.22 4.92 17.25
N ILE A 208 -2.40 5.48 17.49
CA ILE A 208 -3.69 4.91 17.05
C ILE A 208 -3.82 4.79 15.52
N ALA A 209 -2.86 5.26 14.74
CA ALA A 209 -2.85 5.10 13.27
C ALA A 209 -3.01 3.63 12.86
N ILE A 210 -2.36 2.70 13.59
CA ILE A 210 -2.38 1.26 13.27
C ILE A 210 -3.78 0.66 13.41
N PRO A 211 -4.46 0.73 14.57
CA PRO A 211 -5.81 0.22 14.70
C PRO A 211 -6.80 0.95 13.78
N ILE A 212 -6.67 2.26 13.57
CA ILE A 212 -7.51 3.00 12.62
C ILE A 212 -7.33 2.45 11.21
N ALA A 213 -6.09 2.21 10.75
CA ALA A 213 -5.83 1.63 9.44
C ALA A 213 -6.51 0.27 9.25
N ILE A 214 -6.48 -0.59 10.25
CA ILE A 214 -7.15 -1.90 10.21
C ILE A 214 -8.68 -1.73 10.17
N ILE A 215 -9.24 -0.84 10.99
CA ILE A 215 -10.69 -0.57 11.03
C ILE A 215 -11.15 -0.04 9.67
N VAL A 216 -10.44 0.93 9.08
CA VAL A 216 -10.76 1.48 7.77
C VAL A 216 -10.66 0.40 6.68
N CYS A 217 -9.64 -0.46 6.74
CA CYS A 217 -9.49 -1.58 5.82
C CYS A 217 -10.70 -2.53 5.86
N VAL A 218 -11.17 -2.88 7.07
CA VAL A 218 -12.38 -3.70 7.27
C VAL A 218 -13.62 -2.94 6.78
N ALA A 219 -13.74 -1.64 7.07
CA ALA A 219 -14.84 -0.82 6.60
C ALA A 219 -14.92 -0.78 5.06
N ILE A 220 -13.79 -0.65 4.38
CA ILE A 220 -13.72 -0.72 2.91
C ILE A 220 -14.09 -2.12 2.40
N TRP A 221 -13.68 -3.19 3.10
CA TRP A 221 -14.13 -4.53 2.77
C TRP A 221 -15.65 -4.69 2.87
N VAL A 222 -16.27 -4.18 3.95
CA VAL A 222 -17.72 -4.16 4.13
C VAL A 222 -18.39 -3.32 3.05
N LEU A 223 -17.89 -2.11 2.79
CA LEU A 223 -18.41 -1.22 1.76
C LEU A 223 -18.44 -1.90 0.40
N LEU A 224 -17.35 -2.51 -0.02
CA LEU A 224 -17.25 -3.18 -1.33
C LEU A 224 -18.14 -4.43 -1.43
N ASN A 225 -18.30 -5.21 -0.36
CA ASN A 225 -18.93 -6.53 -0.45
C ASN A 225 -20.34 -6.61 0.13
N LYS A 226 -20.73 -5.68 1.00
CA LYS A 226 -21.96 -5.76 1.79
C LYS A 226 -22.91 -4.57 1.59
N THR A 227 -22.50 -3.53 0.81
CA THR A 227 -23.35 -2.35 0.62
C THR A 227 -23.85 -2.21 -0.82
N ARG A 228 -24.98 -1.50 -0.99
CA ARG A 228 -25.55 -1.15 -2.29
C ARG A 228 -24.55 -0.30 -3.10
N LEU A 229 -23.90 0.68 -2.46
CA LEU A 229 -22.92 1.52 -3.11
C LEU A 229 -21.76 0.67 -3.69
N GLY A 230 -21.18 -0.24 -2.89
CA GLY A 230 -20.13 -1.12 -3.36
C GLY A 230 -20.55 -2.03 -4.51
N TYR A 231 -21.81 -2.45 -4.55
CA TYR A 231 -22.37 -3.19 -5.68
C TYR A 231 -22.42 -2.33 -6.94
N GLU A 232 -22.98 -1.11 -6.85
CA GLU A 232 -23.08 -0.18 -7.97
C GLU A 232 -21.72 0.20 -8.54
N LEU A 233 -20.73 0.45 -7.67
CA LEU A 233 -19.35 0.74 -8.06
C LEU A 233 -18.74 -0.42 -8.85
N ARG A 234 -18.82 -1.65 -8.32
CA ARG A 234 -18.27 -2.84 -9.00
C ARG A 234 -19.00 -3.16 -10.31
N ALA A 235 -20.32 -3.01 -10.34
CA ALA A 235 -21.12 -3.20 -11.56
C ALA A 235 -20.70 -2.21 -12.66
N THR A 236 -20.46 -0.93 -12.29
CA THR A 236 -19.93 0.09 -13.20
C THR A 236 -18.56 -0.29 -13.75
N GLY A 237 -17.69 -0.87 -12.92
CA GLY A 237 -16.36 -1.31 -13.34
C GLY A 237 -16.37 -2.53 -14.24
N LEU A 238 -17.30 -3.47 -14.05
CA LEU A 238 -17.42 -4.67 -14.89
C LEU A 238 -17.96 -4.35 -16.28
N ASN A 239 -19.02 -3.55 -16.36
CA ASN A 239 -19.59 -3.11 -17.63
C ASN A 239 -20.34 -1.77 -17.45
N LYS A 240 -19.66 -0.69 -17.84
CA LYS A 240 -20.18 0.67 -17.75
C LYS A 240 -21.53 0.85 -18.46
N ASN A 241 -21.67 0.26 -19.66
CA ASN A 241 -22.89 0.40 -20.45
C ASN A 241 -24.07 -0.36 -19.80
N ALA A 242 -23.85 -1.60 -19.39
CA ALA A 242 -24.87 -2.37 -18.67
C ALA A 242 -25.31 -1.69 -17.38
N ALA A 243 -24.37 -1.17 -16.59
CA ALA A 243 -24.69 -0.41 -15.36
C ALA A 243 -25.56 0.82 -15.68
N LYS A 244 -25.25 1.55 -16.74
CA LYS A 244 -26.03 2.70 -17.19
C LYS A 244 -27.46 2.29 -17.61
N TYR A 245 -27.62 1.20 -18.35
CA TYR A 245 -28.96 0.68 -18.72
C TYR A 245 -29.77 0.24 -17.50
N CYS A 246 -29.11 -0.24 -16.44
CA CYS A 246 -29.74 -0.54 -15.15
C CYS A 246 -30.03 0.69 -14.27
N GLY A 247 -29.87 1.92 -14.80
CA GLY A 247 -30.15 3.17 -14.09
C GLY A 247 -29.06 3.61 -13.12
N MET A 248 -27.87 2.99 -13.11
CA MET A 248 -26.76 3.40 -12.26
C MET A 248 -26.07 4.64 -12.83
N ARG A 249 -25.58 5.51 -11.94
CA ARG A 249 -24.91 6.79 -12.29
C ARG A 249 -23.43 6.57 -12.59
N ASP A 250 -23.10 6.01 -13.74
CA ASP A 250 -21.76 5.61 -14.15
C ASP A 250 -20.68 6.69 -13.94
N ARG A 251 -20.97 7.95 -14.35
CA ARG A 251 -20.04 9.08 -14.19
C ARG A 251 -19.77 9.42 -12.73
N GLN A 252 -20.83 9.47 -11.91
CA GLN A 252 -20.68 9.75 -10.47
C GLN A 252 -19.92 8.63 -9.77
N ASN A 253 -20.17 7.38 -10.14
CA ASN A 253 -19.46 6.21 -9.61
C ASN A 253 -17.96 6.26 -9.89
N ILE A 254 -17.55 6.68 -11.10
CA ILE A 254 -16.14 6.85 -11.44
C ILE A 254 -15.48 7.95 -10.59
N ILE A 255 -16.12 9.12 -10.48
CA ILE A 255 -15.60 10.25 -9.69
C ILE A 255 -15.51 9.87 -8.21
N LEU A 256 -16.58 9.29 -7.67
CA LEU A 256 -16.64 8.86 -6.27
C LEU A 256 -15.58 7.80 -5.95
N THR A 257 -15.34 6.86 -6.87
CA THR A 257 -14.30 5.86 -6.72
C THR A 257 -12.93 6.50 -6.57
N MET A 258 -12.57 7.41 -7.46
CA MET A 258 -11.27 8.08 -7.41
C MET A 258 -11.16 9.02 -6.21
N ALA A 259 -12.25 9.67 -5.80
CA ALA A 259 -12.29 10.50 -4.60
C ALA A 259 -12.06 9.68 -3.32
N ILE A 260 -12.77 8.55 -3.16
CA ILE A 260 -12.57 7.65 -2.01
C ILE A 260 -11.15 7.08 -2.00
N ALA A 261 -10.66 6.63 -3.16
CA ALA A 261 -9.28 6.15 -3.29
C ALA A 261 -8.27 7.23 -2.89
N GLY A 262 -8.49 8.47 -3.32
CA GLY A 262 -7.66 9.62 -2.94
C GLY A 262 -7.73 9.93 -1.44
N ALA A 263 -8.91 9.88 -0.83
CA ALA A 263 -9.08 10.07 0.61
C ALA A 263 -8.27 9.04 1.42
N LEU A 264 -8.29 7.77 0.99
CA LEU A 264 -7.53 6.69 1.64
C LEU A 264 -6.01 6.92 1.53
N ALA A 265 -5.52 7.34 0.36
CA ALA A 265 -4.10 7.65 0.18
C ALA A 265 -3.68 8.88 1.02
N GLY A 266 -4.50 9.94 1.05
CA GLY A 266 -4.28 11.13 1.89
C GLY A 266 -4.30 10.79 3.38
N MET A 267 -5.20 9.90 3.82
CA MET A 267 -5.22 9.39 5.19
C MET A 267 -3.94 8.64 5.54
N GLY A 268 -3.39 7.85 4.59
CA GLY A 268 -2.09 7.19 4.77
C GLY A 268 -0.96 8.19 5.05
N ALA A 269 -0.93 9.32 4.34
CA ALA A 269 0.03 10.39 4.60
C ALA A 269 -0.13 10.97 6.01
N ALA A 270 -1.37 11.28 6.42
CA ALA A 270 -1.63 11.77 7.77
C ALA A 270 -1.16 10.80 8.84
N MET A 271 -1.34 9.48 8.65
CA MET A 271 -0.88 8.46 9.60
C MET A 271 0.63 8.45 9.79
N LEU A 272 1.42 8.75 8.73
CA LEU A 272 2.87 8.81 8.84
C LEU A 272 3.35 10.12 9.45
N TYR A 273 2.91 11.24 8.88
CA TYR A 273 3.44 12.55 9.26
C TYR A 273 2.92 13.03 10.63
N LEU A 274 1.64 12.80 10.95
CA LEU A 274 1.09 13.16 12.26
C LEU A 274 1.53 12.21 13.40
N SER A 275 2.24 11.13 13.11
CA SER A 275 2.94 10.35 14.13
C SER A 275 4.30 10.95 14.52
N ASP A 276 4.70 12.05 13.88
CA ASP A 276 6.02 12.71 14.01
C ASP A 276 7.19 11.74 13.74
N PHE A 277 6.94 10.71 12.93
CA PHE A 277 7.96 9.72 12.57
C PHE A 277 8.88 10.23 11.46
N GLU A 278 8.33 10.98 10.52
CA GLU A 278 9.04 11.53 9.36
C GLU A 278 8.63 12.98 9.13
N GLN A 279 9.55 13.83 8.71
CA GLN A 279 9.33 15.20 8.30
C GLN A 279 9.34 15.30 6.78
N TRP A 280 8.71 16.33 6.22
CA TRP A 280 8.70 16.56 4.79
C TRP A 280 9.93 17.37 4.36
N ALA A 281 10.72 16.82 3.43
CA ALA A 281 11.81 17.56 2.81
C ALA A 281 11.27 18.54 1.76
N VAL A 282 11.25 19.84 2.08
CA VAL A 282 10.67 20.88 1.21
C VAL A 282 11.39 21.00 -0.15
N THR A 283 12.60 20.48 -0.24
CA THR A 283 13.39 20.41 -1.49
C THR A 283 13.31 19.07 -2.20
N GLN A 284 12.30 18.25 -1.88
CA GLN A 284 12.13 16.91 -2.45
C GLN A 284 11.90 16.99 -3.97
N ALA A 285 12.76 16.31 -4.73
CA ALA A 285 12.74 16.30 -6.19
C ALA A 285 12.03 15.08 -6.80
N SER A 286 11.60 14.13 -5.96
CA SER A 286 10.92 12.90 -6.40
C SER A 286 9.67 12.63 -5.58
N VAL A 287 8.66 12.06 -6.22
CA VAL A 287 7.43 11.64 -5.54
C VAL A 287 7.74 10.48 -4.59
N PRO A 288 7.29 10.52 -3.32
CA PRO A 288 7.53 9.46 -2.35
C PRO A 288 7.07 8.09 -2.85
N ALA A 289 7.91 7.08 -2.64
CA ALA A 289 7.64 5.72 -3.11
C ALA A 289 6.45 5.04 -2.40
N MET A 290 5.98 5.57 -1.26
CA MET A 290 4.93 4.96 -0.44
C MET A 290 3.65 4.67 -1.23
N GLY A 291 3.21 5.63 -2.07
CA GLY A 291 2.01 5.44 -2.90
C GLY A 291 2.20 4.38 -4.00
N PHE A 292 3.39 4.31 -4.60
CA PHE A 292 3.71 3.28 -5.60
C PHE A 292 3.87 1.90 -4.97
N ASN A 293 4.50 1.80 -3.80
CA ASN A 293 4.61 0.56 -3.04
C ASN A 293 3.23 0.02 -2.62
N GLY A 294 2.23 0.92 -2.45
CA GLY A 294 0.84 0.56 -2.25
C GLY A 294 0.26 -0.29 -3.40
N ILE A 295 0.69 -0.06 -4.65
CA ILE A 295 0.28 -0.87 -5.80
C ILE A 295 0.74 -2.32 -5.61
N ALA A 296 2.01 -2.52 -5.28
CA ALA A 296 2.55 -3.86 -5.06
C ALA A 296 1.89 -4.56 -3.86
N ALA A 297 1.66 -3.82 -2.77
CA ALA A 297 0.96 -4.35 -1.60
C ALA A 297 -0.49 -4.78 -1.92
N ALA A 298 -1.20 -4.02 -2.76
CA ALA A 298 -2.54 -4.36 -3.22
C ALA A 298 -2.57 -5.66 -4.03
N PHE A 299 -1.64 -5.82 -4.98
CA PHE A 299 -1.55 -7.02 -5.81
C PHE A 299 -1.07 -8.23 -5.00
N LEU A 300 -0.07 -8.07 -4.16
CA LEU A 300 0.43 -9.12 -3.26
C LEU A 300 -0.66 -9.62 -2.31
N GLY A 301 -1.50 -8.69 -1.79
CA GLY A 301 -2.68 -9.01 -0.99
C GLY A 301 -3.85 -9.62 -1.78
N GLY A 302 -3.66 -9.91 -3.08
CA GLY A 302 -4.66 -10.52 -3.96
C GLY A 302 -5.86 -9.62 -4.23
N LEU A 303 -5.65 -8.30 -4.20
CA LEU A 303 -6.71 -7.29 -4.37
C LEU A 303 -7.85 -7.46 -3.36
N ASN A 304 -7.53 -7.92 -2.16
CA ASN A 304 -8.45 -8.09 -1.04
C ASN A 304 -8.01 -7.18 0.12
N PRO A 305 -8.92 -6.37 0.71
CA PRO A 305 -8.56 -5.50 1.82
C PRO A 305 -7.90 -6.24 3.00
N ILE A 306 -8.42 -7.40 3.37
CA ILE A 306 -7.83 -8.21 4.46
C ILE A 306 -6.45 -8.73 4.06
N GLY A 307 -6.28 -9.18 2.80
CA GLY A 307 -4.97 -9.59 2.27
C GLY A 307 -3.96 -8.45 2.25
N ALA A 308 -4.42 -7.21 2.02
CA ALA A 308 -3.59 -6.02 2.02
C ALA A 308 -2.95 -5.72 3.40
N ILE A 309 -3.58 -6.11 4.52
CA ILE A 309 -3.00 -5.97 5.86
C ILE A 309 -1.70 -6.77 5.94
N PHE A 310 -1.75 -8.04 5.54
CA PHE A 310 -0.58 -8.93 5.61
C PHE A 310 0.49 -8.55 4.59
N SER A 311 0.10 -8.18 3.37
CA SER A 311 1.05 -7.79 2.33
C SER A 311 1.76 -6.47 2.63
N SER A 312 1.05 -5.48 3.18
CA SER A 312 1.64 -4.20 3.59
C SER A 312 2.63 -4.41 4.74
N TYR A 313 2.28 -5.22 5.73
CA TYR A 313 3.20 -5.59 6.80
C TYR A 313 4.44 -6.31 6.25
N PHE A 314 4.25 -7.28 5.36
CA PHE A 314 5.35 -8.04 4.78
C PHE A 314 6.33 -7.14 4.00
N ILE A 315 5.81 -6.26 3.14
CA ILE A 315 6.66 -5.32 2.38
C ILE A 315 7.44 -4.42 3.34
N GLN A 316 6.79 -3.86 4.37
CA GLN A 316 7.49 -3.03 5.36
C GLN A 316 8.48 -3.83 6.20
N HIS A 317 8.17 -5.09 6.51
CA HIS A 317 9.11 -5.97 7.21
C HIS A 317 10.41 -6.13 6.43
N ILE A 318 10.34 -6.41 5.13
CA ILE A 318 11.50 -6.54 4.26
C ILE A 318 12.24 -5.20 4.11
N THR A 319 11.52 -4.11 3.83
CA THR A 319 12.12 -2.78 3.66
C THR A 319 12.86 -2.34 4.92
N ARG A 320 12.29 -2.55 6.10
CA ARG A 320 12.94 -2.21 7.39
C ARG A 320 14.06 -3.18 7.73
N GLY A 321 13.93 -4.45 7.38
CA GLY A 321 15.01 -5.44 7.53
C GLY A 321 16.26 -5.07 6.74
N GLY A 322 16.11 -4.42 5.60
CA GLY A 322 17.22 -3.92 4.81
C GLY A 322 18.11 -2.89 5.52
N ALA A 323 17.57 -2.15 6.48
CA ALA A 323 18.37 -1.21 7.29
C ALA A 323 19.39 -1.91 8.22
N ASN A 324 19.26 -3.22 8.44
CA ASN A 324 20.15 -4.02 9.26
C ASN A 324 21.32 -4.64 8.48
N VAL A 325 21.39 -4.39 7.17
CA VAL A 325 22.49 -4.88 6.32
C VAL A 325 23.78 -4.15 6.66
N ASN A 326 24.89 -4.86 6.64
CA ASN A 326 26.22 -4.31 6.98
C ASN A 326 26.65 -3.23 5.96
N MET A 327 26.66 -1.97 6.41
CA MET A 327 27.03 -0.80 5.61
C MET A 327 28.49 -0.79 5.15
N ASN A 328 29.38 -1.59 5.78
CA ASN A 328 30.77 -1.72 5.35
C ASN A 328 30.92 -2.60 4.10
N MET A 329 29.96 -3.49 3.86
CA MET A 329 29.98 -4.41 2.72
C MET A 329 29.06 -3.96 1.58
N TYR A 330 28.03 -3.20 1.91
CA TYR A 330 27.00 -2.76 0.98
C TYR A 330 26.65 -1.29 1.19
N CYS A 331 26.32 -0.56 0.13
CA CYS A 331 25.81 0.79 0.24
C CYS A 331 24.41 0.82 0.85
N ALA A 332 24.02 1.96 1.44
CA ALA A 332 22.71 2.14 2.08
C ALA A 332 21.52 1.83 1.15
N GLN A 333 21.70 2.04 -0.15
CA GLN A 333 20.68 1.85 -1.17
C GLN A 333 20.39 0.37 -1.50
N ILE A 334 21.20 -0.57 -1.00
CA ILE A 334 21.02 -2.00 -1.29
C ILE A 334 19.69 -2.53 -0.73
N SER A 335 19.25 -2.00 0.40
CA SER A 335 17.96 -2.36 0.98
C SER A 335 16.78 -1.94 0.10
N ASP A 336 16.88 -0.76 -0.51
CA ASP A 336 15.88 -0.25 -1.44
C ASP A 336 15.88 -1.07 -2.74
N LEU A 337 17.05 -1.49 -3.20
CA LEU A 337 17.16 -2.38 -4.36
C LEU A 337 16.50 -3.73 -4.10
N ILE A 338 16.79 -4.40 -2.98
CA ILE A 338 16.20 -5.69 -2.63
C ILE A 338 14.68 -5.55 -2.51
N SER A 339 14.21 -4.53 -1.79
CA SER A 339 12.78 -4.24 -1.63
C SER A 339 12.10 -4.01 -2.98
N SER A 340 12.72 -3.22 -3.86
CA SER A 340 12.20 -2.93 -5.20
C SER A 340 12.11 -4.17 -6.07
N VAL A 341 13.09 -5.08 -6.01
CA VAL A 341 13.06 -6.36 -6.72
C VAL A 341 11.91 -7.24 -6.22
N ILE A 342 11.72 -7.33 -4.90
CA ILE A 342 10.60 -8.10 -4.32
C ILE A 342 9.26 -7.49 -4.74
N ILE A 343 9.12 -6.16 -4.65
CA ILE A 343 7.93 -5.42 -5.07
C ILE A 343 7.63 -5.67 -6.55
N TYR A 344 8.64 -5.65 -7.40
CA TYR A 344 8.51 -5.94 -8.83
C TYR A 344 8.00 -7.37 -9.08
N MET A 345 8.56 -8.36 -8.39
CA MET A 345 8.10 -9.75 -8.48
C MET A 345 6.67 -9.92 -7.96
N CYS A 346 6.24 -9.13 -6.98
CA CYS A 346 4.86 -9.15 -6.50
C CYS A 346 3.84 -8.71 -7.58
N GLY A 347 4.25 -7.93 -8.57
CA GLY A 347 3.42 -7.59 -9.73
C GLY A 347 2.98 -8.80 -10.56
N PHE A 348 3.73 -9.90 -10.50
CA PHE A 348 3.44 -11.14 -11.23
C PHE A 348 2.48 -12.10 -10.51
N VAL A 349 1.95 -11.76 -9.33
CA VAL A 349 1.05 -12.64 -8.55
C VAL A 349 -0.17 -13.07 -9.37
N LEU A 350 -0.80 -12.18 -10.12
CA LEU A 350 -1.94 -12.51 -10.95
C LEU A 350 -1.56 -13.46 -12.10
N PHE A 351 -0.41 -13.26 -12.72
CA PHE A 351 0.14 -14.14 -13.74
C PHE A 351 0.41 -15.56 -13.18
N MET A 352 1.06 -15.64 -12.01
CA MET A 352 1.32 -16.91 -11.33
C MET A 352 0.04 -17.66 -10.97
N LYS A 353 -0.98 -16.94 -10.53
CA LYS A 353 -2.29 -17.52 -10.27
C LYS A 353 -2.93 -18.10 -11.54
N GLN A 354 -2.86 -17.39 -12.67
CA GLN A 354 -3.35 -17.90 -13.95
C GLN A 354 -2.56 -19.11 -14.43
N PHE A 355 -1.23 -19.10 -14.26
CA PHE A 355 -0.36 -20.23 -14.60
C PHE A 355 -0.68 -21.47 -13.77
N MET A 356 -0.89 -21.30 -12.44
CA MET A 356 -1.32 -22.38 -11.55
C MET A 356 -2.66 -22.96 -11.98
N ASN A 357 -3.65 -22.14 -12.32
CA ASN A 357 -4.95 -22.61 -12.79
C ASN A 357 -4.83 -23.45 -14.07
N LYS A 358 -4.05 -22.98 -15.04
CA LYS A 358 -3.80 -23.75 -16.28
C LYS A 358 -3.15 -25.10 -16.00
N ARG A 359 -2.21 -25.16 -15.04
CA ARG A 359 -1.56 -26.42 -14.64
C ARG A 359 -2.52 -27.38 -13.94
N LEU A 360 -3.37 -26.88 -13.05
CA LEU A 360 -4.40 -27.68 -12.38
C LEU A 360 -5.42 -28.24 -13.37
N ASP A 361 -5.88 -27.43 -14.31
CA ASP A 361 -6.82 -27.88 -15.35
C ASP A 361 -6.21 -28.94 -16.28
N ALA A 362 -4.93 -28.77 -16.66
CA ALA A 362 -4.21 -29.75 -17.47
C ALA A 362 -3.99 -31.09 -16.71
N SER A 363 -3.71 -31.03 -15.42
CA SER A 363 -3.58 -32.23 -14.57
C SER A 363 -4.89 -33.01 -14.45
N GLU A 364 -6.02 -32.30 -14.31
CA GLU A 364 -7.33 -32.96 -14.23
C GLU A 364 -7.76 -33.57 -15.57
N ARG A 365 -7.45 -32.92 -16.71
CA ARG A 365 -7.71 -33.50 -18.02
C ARG A 365 -6.96 -34.81 -18.20
N LYS A 366 -5.67 -34.85 -17.87
CA LYS A 366 -4.85 -36.06 -17.90
C LYS A 366 -5.36 -37.18 -16.96
N SER A 367 -5.86 -36.81 -15.76
CA SER A 367 -6.44 -37.76 -14.83
C SER A 367 -7.76 -38.34 -15.32
N ARG A 368 -8.60 -37.54 -15.99
CA ARG A 368 -9.86 -38.03 -16.61
C ARG A 368 -9.60 -38.94 -17.79
N GLU A 369 -8.62 -38.62 -18.64
CA GLU A 369 -8.22 -39.45 -19.78
C GLU A 369 -7.67 -40.83 -19.32
N LYS A 370 -6.87 -40.83 -18.22
CA LYS A 370 -6.36 -42.13 -17.65
C LYS A 370 -7.44 -42.93 -16.96
N GLY A 371 -8.43 -42.30 -16.31
CA GLY A 371 -9.54 -42.98 -15.66
C GLY A 371 -10.63 -43.43 -16.63
N GLY A 372 -10.76 -42.79 -17.80
CA GLY A 372 -11.67 -43.22 -18.87
C GLY A 372 -11.17 -44.39 -19.72
N ASN A 373 -9.84 -44.63 -19.76
CA ASN A 373 -9.25 -45.77 -20.42
C ASN A 373 -9.15 -47.04 -19.53
N ALA A 374 -9.56 -46.93 -18.25
CA ALA A 374 -9.55 -48.05 -17.30
C ALA A 374 -10.96 -48.59 -16.99
N ALA A 375 -12.00 -48.12 -17.69
CA ALA A 375 -13.36 -48.63 -17.67
C ALA A 375 -13.74 -49.15 -19.07
#